data_7fff8e70d1c8a5c5e6be31963ba7b8dd
#
_entry.id   7fff8e70d1c8a5c5e6be31963ba7b8dd
#
_cell.length_a   1.000
_cell.length_b   1.000
_cell.length_c   1.000
_cell.angle_alpha   90.00
_cell.angle_beta   90.00
_cell.angle_gamma   90.00
#
_symmetry.space_group_name_H-M   'P 1'
#
loop_
_entity.id
_entity.type
_entity.pdbx_description
1 polymer ?
#
loop_
_entity_poly.entity_id
_entity_poly.type
_entity_poly.pdbx_seq_one_letter_code
_entity_poly.pdbx_strand_id
1 'polypeptide(L)'
;MSLYQKIAEKLQYISPSFYKKRYFKSLNNLTKDNFSKRNVEPELVWIKEFLPKNAVIFDIGANVGTFLYQLENKLISDNIYAFEPNKKLYRRLKRLFPTMRVLPLALSDENTTAEFKVPVINGKMIASRGTLNTAYKEKGEEKSYTEKVKVIKLDEWAAIEHFTRLDFIKIDVEGNEMKTLNGAKKIIQQFLPTLMVEMEQRHHETPIWNEISEVESWGYDAKYLNRHTFGLEKLTEEILIKNTNDEKNKTEYINNIIFIPK
;
A
#
# COMPACT_ATOMS: atom_id res chain seq x y z
N MET A 1 11.32 -10.45 20.67
CA MET A 1 12.45 -10.37 19.71
C MET A 1 13.66 -11.04 20.32
N SER A 2 14.31 -11.97 19.62
CA SER A 2 15.55 -12.62 20.07
C SER A 2 16.70 -11.60 20.10
N LEU A 3 17.79 -11.89 20.86
CA LEU A 3 18.99 -11.04 20.88
C LEU A 3 19.56 -10.82 19.48
N TYR A 4 19.56 -11.87 18.66
CA TYR A 4 19.97 -11.83 17.26
C TYR A 4 19.12 -10.83 16.43
N GLN A 5 17.80 -10.85 16.59
CA GLN A 5 16.91 -9.91 15.92
C GLN A 5 17.16 -8.45 16.35
N LYS A 6 17.45 -8.23 17.63
CA LYS A 6 17.78 -6.88 18.14
C LYS A 6 19.12 -6.38 17.55
N ILE A 7 20.12 -7.24 17.42
CA ILE A 7 21.40 -6.90 16.78
C ILE A 7 21.19 -6.65 15.28
N ALA A 8 20.46 -7.54 14.60
CA ALA A 8 20.16 -7.39 13.18
C ALA A 8 19.43 -6.07 12.87
N GLU A 9 18.49 -5.65 13.75
CA GLU A 9 17.80 -4.36 13.60
C GLU A 9 18.75 -3.16 13.75
N LYS A 10 19.81 -3.24 14.55
CA LYS A 10 20.81 -2.17 14.66
C LYS A 10 21.64 -1.97 13.40
N LEU A 11 21.76 -2.99 12.56
CA LEU A 11 22.49 -2.88 11.27
C LEU A 11 21.90 -1.82 10.34
N GLN A 12 20.62 -1.50 10.45
CA GLN A 12 20.00 -0.42 9.67
C GLN A 12 20.62 0.97 9.92
N TYR A 13 21.32 1.15 11.04
CA TYR A 13 21.98 2.42 11.40
C TYR A 13 23.45 2.46 10.98
N ILE A 14 24.09 1.29 10.88
CA ILE A 14 25.51 1.16 10.58
C ILE A 14 25.72 0.92 9.08
N SER A 15 24.90 0.05 8.47
CA SER A 15 24.96 -0.30 7.06
C SER A 15 23.54 -0.46 6.50
N PRO A 16 22.84 0.65 6.20
CA PRO A 16 21.45 0.62 5.73
C PRO A 16 21.27 -0.23 4.47
N SER A 17 22.19 -0.14 3.51
CA SER A 17 22.10 -0.88 2.24
C SER A 17 22.22 -2.40 2.46
N PHE A 18 23.15 -2.84 3.31
CA PHE A 18 23.28 -4.26 3.65
C PHE A 18 22.06 -4.77 4.41
N TYR A 19 21.59 -3.99 5.40
CA TYR A 19 20.38 -4.30 6.15
C TYR A 19 19.17 -4.41 5.21
N LYS A 20 18.96 -3.43 4.32
CA LYS A 20 17.87 -3.39 3.35
C LYS A 20 17.86 -4.65 2.47
N LYS A 21 19.00 -5.00 1.84
CA LYS A 21 19.14 -6.17 0.99
C LYS A 21 18.84 -7.49 1.73
N ARG A 22 19.24 -7.58 3.01
CA ARG A 22 18.97 -8.74 3.86
C ARG A 22 17.50 -8.81 4.29
N TYR A 23 16.94 -7.66 4.67
CA TYR A 23 15.55 -7.57 5.12
C TYR A 23 14.57 -7.96 4.01
N PHE A 24 14.78 -7.46 2.83
CA PHE A 24 13.96 -7.74 1.65
C PHE A 24 14.46 -8.93 0.81
N LYS A 25 15.19 -9.87 1.42
CA LYS A 25 15.77 -11.00 0.66
C LYS A 25 14.75 -11.82 -0.13
N SER A 26 13.51 -11.93 0.34
CA SER A 26 12.42 -12.61 -0.36
C SER A 26 12.02 -11.92 -1.66
N LEU A 27 12.32 -10.63 -1.82
CA LEU A 27 12.03 -9.82 -3.00
C LEU A 27 13.19 -9.83 -4.02
N ASN A 28 14.37 -10.32 -3.64
CA ASN A 28 15.51 -10.37 -4.57
C ASN A 28 15.22 -11.39 -5.68
N ASN A 29 15.37 -10.95 -6.94
CA ASN A 29 15.09 -11.78 -8.12
C ASN A 29 13.68 -12.40 -8.09
N LEU A 30 12.70 -11.60 -7.67
CA LEU A 30 11.30 -12.00 -7.69
C LEU A 30 10.81 -12.12 -9.13
N THR A 31 10.15 -13.24 -9.44
CA THR A 31 9.60 -13.57 -10.77
C THR A 31 8.23 -14.20 -10.65
N LYS A 32 7.54 -14.34 -11.80
CA LYS A 32 6.25 -15.03 -11.92
C LYS A 32 6.30 -16.49 -11.44
N ASP A 33 7.48 -17.14 -11.52
CA ASP A 33 7.63 -18.56 -11.16
C ASP A 33 7.94 -18.78 -9.68
N ASN A 34 8.34 -17.73 -8.95
CA ASN A 34 8.85 -17.89 -7.59
C ASN A 34 8.10 -17.09 -6.51
N PHE A 35 7.20 -16.17 -6.87
CA PHE A 35 6.49 -15.31 -5.90
C PHE A 35 5.71 -16.12 -4.86
N SER A 36 4.98 -17.15 -5.30
CA SER A 36 4.17 -18.01 -4.43
C SER A 36 5.04 -18.78 -3.42
N LYS A 37 6.14 -19.39 -3.88
CA LYS A 37 7.11 -20.10 -3.00
C LYS A 37 7.75 -19.16 -1.98
N ARG A 38 7.86 -17.86 -2.31
CA ARG A 38 8.43 -16.84 -1.42
C ARG A 38 7.39 -16.16 -0.53
N ASN A 39 6.13 -16.54 -0.68
CA ASN A 39 4.98 -15.95 0.01
C ASN A 39 4.94 -14.41 -0.16
N VAL A 40 5.03 -13.97 -1.41
CA VAL A 40 5.03 -12.57 -1.82
C VAL A 40 3.86 -12.33 -2.76
N GLU A 41 3.29 -11.15 -2.71
CA GLU A 41 2.18 -10.73 -3.58
C GLU A 41 2.63 -10.67 -5.05
N PRO A 42 1.88 -11.25 -5.98
CA PRO A 42 2.21 -11.24 -7.40
C PRO A 42 2.19 -9.83 -8.00
N GLU A 43 1.43 -8.91 -7.43
CA GLU A 43 1.34 -7.51 -7.82
C GLU A 43 2.71 -6.82 -7.78
N LEU A 44 3.62 -7.24 -6.89
CA LEU A 44 5.00 -6.74 -6.84
C LEU A 44 5.83 -7.13 -8.07
N VAL A 45 5.50 -8.25 -8.72
CA VAL A 45 6.13 -8.62 -10.00
C VAL A 45 5.50 -7.82 -11.13
N TRP A 46 4.16 -7.81 -11.17
CA TRP A 46 3.39 -7.13 -12.22
C TRP A 46 3.72 -5.64 -12.30
N ILE A 47 3.71 -4.91 -11.17
CA ILE A 47 3.96 -3.46 -11.17
C ILE A 47 5.34 -3.10 -11.72
N LYS A 48 6.34 -3.93 -11.46
CA LYS A 48 7.69 -3.73 -11.97
C LYS A 48 7.75 -3.86 -13.51
N GLU A 49 6.94 -4.73 -14.09
CA GLU A 49 6.82 -4.87 -15.54
C GLU A 49 5.93 -3.76 -16.13
N PHE A 50 4.87 -3.39 -15.45
CA PHE A 50 3.85 -2.45 -15.89
C PHE A 50 4.36 -1.01 -15.98
N LEU A 51 5.10 -0.53 -14.97
CA LEU A 51 5.50 0.87 -14.90
C LEU A 51 6.67 1.20 -15.83
N PRO A 52 6.61 2.29 -16.63
CA PRO A 52 7.77 2.81 -17.34
C PRO A 52 8.78 3.45 -16.37
N LYS A 53 10.06 3.50 -16.75
CA LYS A 53 11.15 3.99 -15.90
C LYS A 53 10.95 5.41 -15.34
N ASN A 54 10.25 6.26 -16.07
CA ASN A 54 10.00 7.66 -15.71
C ASN A 54 8.61 7.88 -15.06
N ALA A 55 7.91 6.82 -14.68
CA ALA A 55 6.61 6.94 -14.01
C ALA A 55 6.73 7.74 -12.72
N VAL A 56 5.72 8.59 -12.46
CA VAL A 56 5.51 9.28 -11.18
C VAL A 56 4.49 8.47 -10.40
N ILE A 57 4.85 8.06 -9.19
CA ILE A 57 4.01 7.18 -8.38
C ILE A 57 3.82 7.68 -6.95
N PHE A 58 2.64 7.40 -6.40
CA PHE A 58 2.35 7.55 -4.98
C PHE A 58 2.14 6.17 -4.34
N ASP A 59 2.86 5.90 -3.25
CA ASP A 59 2.72 4.71 -2.40
C ASP A 59 2.12 5.16 -1.06
N ILE A 60 0.81 5.02 -0.92
CA ILE A 60 0.02 5.45 0.23
C ILE A 60 -0.16 4.26 1.17
N GLY A 61 0.37 4.39 2.40
CA GLY A 61 0.56 3.27 3.31
C GLY A 61 1.83 2.47 2.97
N ALA A 62 2.98 3.17 2.86
CA ALA A 62 4.22 2.54 2.42
C ALA A 62 4.79 1.50 3.40
N ASN A 63 4.34 1.51 4.66
CA ASN A 63 4.62 0.52 5.69
C ASN A 63 6.13 0.23 5.82
N VAL A 64 6.56 -1.01 5.64
CA VAL A 64 7.99 -1.40 5.71
C VAL A 64 8.78 -1.07 4.45
N GLY A 65 8.12 -0.65 3.36
CA GLY A 65 8.74 -0.24 2.11
C GLY A 65 8.92 -1.37 1.09
N THR A 66 8.02 -2.35 1.09
CA THR A 66 8.04 -3.49 0.16
C THR A 66 7.97 -3.03 -1.30
N PHE A 67 7.02 -2.14 -1.61
CA PHE A 67 6.88 -1.52 -2.93
C PHE A 67 8.09 -0.65 -3.29
N LEU A 68 8.55 0.17 -2.36
CA LEU A 68 9.73 1.02 -2.56
C LEU A 68 10.95 0.19 -2.93
N TYR A 69 11.18 -0.93 -2.23
CA TYR A 69 12.31 -1.82 -2.51
C TYR A 69 12.22 -2.43 -3.91
N GLN A 70 11.03 -2.84 -4.33
CA GLN A 70 10.83 -3.47 -5.63
C GLN A 70 11.01 -2.48 -6.79
N LEU A 71 10.72 -1.19 -6.55
CA LEU A 71 10.74 -0.15 -7.57
C LEU A 71 12.03 0.72 -7.58
N GLU A 72 12.84 0.70 -6.51
CA GLU A 72 14.01 1.59 -6.38
C GLU A 72 15.05 1.48 -7.50
N ASN A 73 15.18 0.32 -8.15
CA ASN A 73 16.08 0.11 -9.27
C ASN A 73 15.37 0.16 -10.63
N LYS A 74 14.06 0.34 -10.64
CA LYS A 74 13.24 0.42 -11.84
C LYS A 74 12.90 1.86 -12.21
N LEU A 75 12.52 2.66 -11.21
CA LEU A 75 12.04 4.02 -11.40
C LEU A 75 13.11 5.05 -11.03
N ILE A 76 12.92 6.27 -11.48
CA ILE A 76 13.66 7.44 -11.01
C ILE A 76 13.21 7.72 -9.58
N SER A 77 14.13 7.73 -8.62
CA SER A 77 13.81 7.83 -7.20
C SER A 77 13.03 9.09 -6.83
N ASP A 78 13.30 10.23 -7.47
CA ASP A 78 12.60 11.50 -7.24
C ASP A 78 11.13 11.47 -7.67
N ASN A 79 10.74 10.49 -8.50
CA ASN A 79 9.37 10.28 -8.93
C ASN A 79 8.57 9.38 -7.98
N ILE A 80 9.17 8.92 -6.89
CA ILE A 80 8.52 8.03 -5.91
C ILE A 80 8.19 8.82 -4.66
N TYR A 81 6.89 8.96 -4.39
CA TYR A 81 6.35 9.62 -3.20
C TYR A 81 5.68 8.57 -2.32
N ALA A 82 6.16 8.44 -1.09
CA ALA A 82 5.67 7.46 -0.13
C ALA A 82 5.05 8.17 1.08
N PHE A 83 3.87 7.76 1.49
CA PHE A 83 3.16 8.29 2.64
C PHE A 83 3.07 7.21 3.72
N GLU A 84 3.62 7.50 4.90
CA GLU A 84 3.65 6.54 6.02
C GLU A 84 3.47 7.31 7.34
N PRO A 85 2.28 7.23 7.97
CA PRO A 85 1.99 7.97 9.19
C PRO A 85 2.73 7.45 10.42
N ASN A 86 3.03 6.15 10.51
CA ASN A 86 3.73 5.58 11.65
C ASN A 86 5.15 6.14 11.76
N LYS A 87 5.42 6.91 12.82
CA LYS A 87 6.70 7.62 13.01
C LYS A 87 7.92 6.69 12.98
N LYS A 88 7.78 5.47 13.49
CA LYS A 88 8.87 4.48 13.51
C LYS A 88 9.16 3.96 12.11
N LEU A 89 8.13 3.62 11.35
CA LEU A 89 8.24 3.16 9.96
C LEU A 89 8.74 4.29 9.07
N TYR A 90 8.17 5.49 9.16
CA TYR A 90 8.64 6.67 8.44
C TYR A 90 10.16 6.90 8.61
N ARG A 91 10.66 6.94 9.87
CA ARG A 91 12.10 7.13 10.13
C ARG A 91 12.96 6.02 9.54
N ARG A 92 12.44 4.80 9.51
CA ARG A 92 13.09 3.66 8.88
C ARG A 92 13.13 3.81 7.37
N LEU A 93 12.00 4.15 6.73
CA LEU A 93 11.92 4.37 5.29
C LEU A 93 12.88 5.47 4.83
N LYS A 94 12.90 6.62 5.51
CA LYS A 94 13.86 7.72 5.25
C LYS A 94 15.31 7.25 5.27
N ARG A 95 15.65 6.31 6.15
CA ARG A 95 17.01 5.77 6.26
C ARG A 95 17.32 4.75 5.17
N LEU A 96 16.35 3.89 4.82
CA LEU A 96 16.56 2.82 3.84
C LEU A 96 16.42 3.32 2.40
N PHE A 97 15.65 4.37 2.16
CA PHE A 97 15.35 4.94 0.84
C PHE A 97 15.61 6.46 0.85
N PRO A 98 16.87 6.89 1.06
CA PRO A 98 17.20 8.31 1.28
C PRO A 98 16.98 9.20 0.06
N THR A 99 16.91 8.63 -1.13
CA THR A 99 16.69 9.33 -2.41
C THR A 99 15.22 9.43 -2.81
N MET A 100 14.31 8.78 -2.07
CA MET A 100 12.87 8.85 -2.32
C MET A 100 12.21 9.91 -1.43
N ARG A 101 11.05 10.41 -1.87
CA ARG A 101 10.27 11.40 -1.12
C ARG A 101 9.32 10.70 -0.17
N VAL A 102 9.76 10.46 1.07
CA VAL A 102 8.94 9.84 2.13
C VAL A 102 8.38 10.92 3.04
N LEU A 103 7.06 10.89 3.29
CA LEU A 103 6.30 11.86 4.06
C LEU A 103 5.62 11.22 5.27
N PRO A 104 5.69 11.85 6.48
CA PRO A 104 5.07 11.34 7.71
C PRO A 104 3.60 11.76 7.80
N LEU A 105 2.80 11.37 6.80
CA LEU A 105 1.41 11.80 6.62
C LEU A 105 0.51 10.59 6.46
N ALA A 106 -0.67 10.65 7.07
CA ALA A 106 -1.81 9.85 6.69
C ALA A 106 -2.64 10.63 5.67
N LEU A 107 -3.30 9.92 4.76
CA LEU A 107 -4.18 10.52 3.78
C LEU A 107 -5.63 10.12 4.05
N SER A 108 -6.54 11.07 3.90
CA SER A 108 -7.97 10.90 4.09
C SER A 108 -8.75 12.01 3.35
N ASP A 109 -10.05 12.10 3.59
CA ASP A 109 -10.95 13.12 3.02
C ASP A 109 -11.02 14.43 3.83
N GLU A 110 -10.17 14.58 4.86
CA GLU A 110 -10.10 15.77 5.70
C GLU A 110 -8.65 16.12 6.09
N ASN A 111 -8.45 17.40 6.47
CA ASN A 111 -7.18 17.87 7.05
C ASN A 111 -7.34 17.96 8.56
N THR A 112 -6.66 17.10 9.29
CA THR A 112 -6.80 17.04 10.75
C THR A 112 -5.56 16.41 11.41
N THR A 113 -5.62 16.28 12.71
CA THR A 113 -4.75 15.40 13.49
C THR A 113 -5.61 14.31 14.09
N ALA A 114 -5.31 13.07 13.75
CA ALA A 114 -6.07 11.91 14.21
C ALA A 114 -5.20 10.94 15.01
N GLU A 115 -5.86 10.02 15.71
CA GLU A 115 -5.19 8.88 16.31
C GLU A 115 -4.99 7.78 15.26
N PHE A 116 -3.76 7.31 15.14
CA PHE A 116 -3.37 6.16 14.32
C PHE A 116 -3.15 4.98 15.25
N LYS A 117 -3.95 3.93 15.08
CA LYS A 117 -3.96 2.74 15.91
C LYS A 117 -3.09 1.64 15.30
N VAL A 118 -2.26 1.00 16.13
CA VAL A 118 -1.48 -0.19 15.77
C VAL A 118 -1.87 -1.33 16.71
N PRO A 119 -2.44 -2.43 16.21
CA PRO A 119 -2.87 -3.55 17.04
C PRO A 119 -1.71 -4.37 17.58
N VAL A 120 -1.92 -5.01 18.73
CA VAL A 120 -1.03 -6.00 19.33
C VAL A 120 -1.73 -7.37 19.29
N ILE A 121 -1.10 -8.31 18.61
CA ILE A 121 -1.60 -9.68 18.44
C ILE A 121 -0.49 -10.64 18.88
N ASN A 122 -0.80 -11.59 19.73
CA ASN A 122 0.16 -12.53 20.33
C ASN A 122 1.38 -11.80 20.94
N GLY A 123 1.11 -10.70 21.68
CA GLY A 123 2.13 -9.87 22.34
C GLY A 123 3.02 -9.07 21.40
N LYS A 124 2.74 -9.01 20.09
CA LYS A 124 3.55 -8.28 19.10
C LYS A 124 2.73 -7.15 18.45
N MET A 125 3.32 -5.97 18.36
CA MET A 125 2.78 -4.88 17.55
C MET A 125 2.83 -5.27 16.06
N ILE A 126 1.69 -5.22 15.38
CA ILE A 126 1.56 -5.52 13.96
C ILE A 126 1.42 -4.19 13.21
N ALA A 127 2.53 -3.57 12.91
CA ALA A 127 2.56 -2.25 12.29
C ALA A 127 1.96 -2.23 10.88
N SER A 128 1.97 -3.37 10.17
CA SER A 128 1.32 -3.53 8.86
C SER A 128 -0.22 -3.45 8.92
N ARG A 129 -0.80 -3.52 10.10
CA ARG A 129 -2.25 -3.38 10.34
C ARG A 129 -2.57 -2.07 11.07
N GLY A 130 -1.75 -1.07 10.86
CA GLY A 130 -1.97 0.27 11.41
C GLY A 130 -3.09 0.99 10.64
N THR A 131 -4.07 1.57 11.35
CA THR A 131 -5.25 2.18 10.74
C THR A 131 -5.66 3.48 11.43
N LEU A 132 -6.33 4.38 10.67
CA LEU A 132 -7.06 5.52 11.21
C LEU A 132 -8.44 5.13 11.77
N ASN A 133 -8.98 3.96 11.39
CA ASN A 133 -10.22 3.43 11.94
C ASN A 133 -9.98 2.84 13.33
N THR A 134 -9.94 3.69 14.37
CA THR A 134 -9.66 3.28 15.74
C THR A 134 -10.77 2.41 16.36
N ALA A 135 -11.98 2.46 15.80
CA ALA A 135 -13.10 1.64 16.25
C ALA A 135 -12.99 0.19 15.77
N TYR A 136 -12.34 -0.04 14.63
CA TYR A 136 -12.12 -1.40 14.11
C TYR A 136 -11.20 -2.20 15.03
N LYS A 137 -11.58 -3.44 15.32
CA LYS A 137 -10.78 -4.35 16.13
C LYS A 137 -10.35 -5.56 15.31
N GLU A 138 -9.04 -5.71 15.18
CA GLU A 138 -8.45 -6.85 14.48
C GLU A 138 -8.74 -8.20 15.17
N LYS A 139 -8.86 -9.24 14.38
CA LYS A 139 -8.99 -10.60 14.91
C LYS A 139 -7.76 -10.99 15.74
N GLY A 140 -7.98 -11.31 17.01
CA GLY A 140 -6.90 -11.62 17.95
C GLY A 140 -6.20 -10.40 18.54
N GLU A 141 -6.73 -9.20 18.36
CA GLU A 141 -6.21 -7.99 19.01
C GLU A 141 -6.41 -8.06 20.53
N GLU A 142 -5.29 -8.09 21.26
CA GLU A 142 -5.26 -8.09 22.74
C GLU A 142 -5.32 -6.67 23.29
N LYS A 143 -4.62 -5.75 22.64
CA LYS A 143 -4.56 -4.31 22.93
C LYS A 143 -4.07 -3.57 21.70
N SER A 144 -4.08 -2.24 21.75
CA SER A 144 -3.51 -1.39 20.72
C SER A 144 -2.64 -0.29 21.30
N TYR A 145 -1.78 0.24 20.45
CA TYR A 145 -1.07 1.50 20.69
C TYR A 145 -1.58 2.53 19.71
N THR A 146 -1.77 3.76 20.20
CA THR A 146 -2.14 4.89 19.36
C THR A 146 -1.02 5.93 19.32
N GLU A 147 -0.89 6.62 18.22
CA GLU A 147 -0.07 7.82 18.08
C GLU A 147 -0.83 8.90 17.30
N LYS A 148 -0.60 10.16 17.66
CA LYS A 148 -1.17 11.28 16.89
C LYS A 148 -0.38 11.47 15.60
N VAL A 149 -1.10 11.47 14.48
CA VAL A 149 -0.56 11.66 13.14
C VAL A 149 -1.26 12.81 12.42
N LYS A 150 -0.52 13.48 11.54
CA LYS A 150 -1.11 14.49 10.65
C LYS A 150 -1.84 13.78 9.51
N VAL A 151 -3.09 14.15 9.30
CA VAL A 151 -3.95 13.66 8.20
C VAL A 151 -4.17 14.82 7.24
N ILE A 152 -4.09 14.56 5.95
CA ILE A 152 -4.32 15.56 4.90
C ILE A 152 -5.10 14.98 3.72
N LYS A 153 -5.74 15.87 2.97
CA LYS A 153 -6.24 15.56 1.64
C LYS A 153 -5.10 15.56 0.64
N LEU A 154 -5.01 14.51 -0.16
CA LEU A 154 -3.98 14.44 -1.20
C LEU A 154 -4.13 15.58 -2.22
N ASP A 155 -5.35 15.94 -2.57
CA ASP A 155 -5.65 17.03 -3.50
C ASP A 155 -5.01 18.37 -3.10
N GLU A 156 -5.06 18.69 -1.80
CA GLU A 156 -4.52 19.96 -1.30
C GLU A 156 -2.99 19.93 -1.24
N TRP A 157 -2.41 18.80 -0.84
CA TRP A 157 -0.97 18.64 -0.85
C TRP A 157 -0.41 18.67 -2.29
N ALA A 158 -1.05 17.96 -3.21
CA ALA A 158 -0.62 17.89 -4.60
C ALA A 158 -0.71 19.24 -5.33
N ALA A 159 -1.70 20.08 -4.98
CA ALA A 159 -1.82 21.43 -5.52
C ALA A 159 -0.61 22.33 -5.14
N ILE A 160 0.01 22.10 -3.98
CA ILE A 160 1.21 22.84 -3.54
C ILE A 160 2.46 22.35 -4.29
N GLU A 161 2.57 21.05 -4.54
CA GLU A 161 3.73 20.42 -5.18
C GLU A 161 3.75 20.59 -6.71
N HIS A 162 2.67 21.09 -7.32
CA HIS A 162 2.56 21.41 -8.76
C HIS A 162 2.91 20.23 -9.69
N PHE A 163 2.28 19.08 -9.49
CA PHE A 163 2.46 17.93 -10.36
C PHE A 163 2.02 18.21 -11.80
N THR A 164 2.83 17.76 -12.76
CA THR A 164 2.52 17.78 -14.20
C THR A 164 2.17 16.39 -14.74
N ARG A 165 2.40 15.35 -13.94
CA ARG A 165 2.17 13.94 -14.27
C ARG A 165 1.97 13.13 -13.01
N LEU A 166 1.07 12.15 -13.09
CA LEU A 166 0.90 11.09 -12.10
C LEU A 166 0.44 9.84 -12.84
N ASP A 167 1.19 8.76 -12.74
CA ASP A 167 0.95 7.55 -13.53
C ASP A 167 0.33 6.42 -12.71
N PHE A 168 0.62 6.40 -11.41
CA PHE A 168 0.20 5.30 -10.56
C PHE A 168 0.01 5.73 -9.10
N ILE A 169 -1.06 5.22 -8.47
CA ILE A 169 -1.29 5.36 -7.04
C ILE A 169 -1.54 3.96 -6.46
N LYS A 170 -0.73 3.56 -5.47
CA LYS A 170 -1.06 2.45 -4.56
C LYS A 170 -1.72 3.01 -3.31
N ILE A 171 -2.80 2.36 -2.86
CA ILE A 171 -3.48 2.68 -1.59
C ILE A 171 -3.63 1.37 -0.81
N ASP A 172 -3.11 1.37 0.42
CA ASP A 172 -3.18 0.25 1.37
C ASP A 172 -3.12 0.87 2.78
N VAL A 173 -4.29 1.17 3.33
CA VAL A 173 -4.45 2.01 4.54
C VAL A 173 -5.38 1.38 5.59
N GLU A 174 -5.65 0.07 5.43
CA GLU A 174 -6.33 -0.78 6.41
C GLU A 174 -7.70 -0.22 6.86
N GLY A 175 -8.60 -0.05 5.86
CA GLY A 175 -10.00 0.36 6.07
C GLY A 175 -10.26 1.87 5.97
N ASN A 176 -9.36 2.65 5.34
CA ASN A 176 -9.57 4.08 5.06
C ASN A 176 -9.44 4.40 3.55
N GLU A 177 -9.58 3.39 2.69
CA GLU A 177 -9.31 3.47 1.26
C GLU A 177 -10.23 4.49 0.58
N MET A 178 -11.54 4.40 0.78
CA MET A 178 -12.51 5.31 0.15
C MET A 178 -12.35 6.76 0.61
N LYS A 179 -12.05 6.98 1.89
CA LYS A 179 -11.76 8.35 2.37
C LYS A 179 -10.48 8.87 1.73
N THR A 180 -9.45 8.03 1.58
CA THR A 180 -8.21 8.40 0.89
C THR A 180 -8.47 8.73 -0.57
N LEU A 181 -9.24 7.91 -1.29
CA LEU A 181 -9.66 8.15 -2.67
C LEU A 181 -10.47 9.45 -2.81
N ASN A 182 -11.42 9.70 -1.90
CA ASN A 182 -12.21 10.93 -1.89
C ASN A 182 -11.35 12.17 -1.65
N GLY A 183 -10.35 12.10 -0.78
CA GLY A 183 -9.37 13.17 -0.55
C GLY A 183 -8.37 13.36 -1.69
N ALA A 184 -8.35 12.45 -2.68
CA ALA A 184 -7.51 12.47 -3.86
C ALA A 184 -8.29 12.65 -5.17
N LYS A 185 -9.60 12.84 -5.11
CA LYS A 185 -10.49 12.75 -6.28
C LYS A 185 -10.13 13.71 -7.40
N LYS A 186 -9.71 14.93 -7.08
CA LYS A 186 -9.35 15.95 -8.08
C LYS A 186 -8.09 15.56 -8.84
N ILE A 187 -7.04 15.15 -8.14
CA ILE A 187 -5.78 14.73 -8.78
C ILE A 187 -5.97 13.44 -9.58
N ILE A 188 -6.80 12.51 -9.09
CA ILE A 188 -7.18 11.29 -9.82
C ILE A 188 -7.89 11.65 -11.13
N GLN A 189 -8.89 12.52 -11.09
CA GLN A 189 -9.62 12.95 -12.28
C GLN A 189 -8.77 13.78 -13.24
N GLN A 190 -7.78 14.51 -12.74
CA GLN A 190 -6.88 15.34 -13.55
C GLN A 190 -5.88 14.49 -14.36
N PHE A 191 -5.29 13.46 -13.74
CA PHE A 191 -4.19 12.70 -14.35
C PHE A 191 -4.60 11.31 -14.80
N LEU A 192 -5.74 10.80 -14.34
CA LEU A 192 -6.22 9.44 -14.60
C LEU A 192 -5.13 8.36 -14.40
N PRO A 193 -4.43 8.36 -13.25
CA PRO A 193 -3.41 7.36 -12.98
C PRO A 193 -4.05 5.96 -12.89
N THR A 194 -3.29 4.92 -13.16
CA THR A 194 -3.70 3.58 -12.72
C THR A 194 -3.73 3.54 -11.20
N LEU A 195 -4.83 3.02 -10.61
CA LEU A 195 -4.95 2.86 -9.17
C LEU A 195 -4.79 1.39 -8.82
N MET A 196 -4.08 1.09 -7.74
CA MET A 196 -4.06 -0.22 -7.10
C MET A 196 -4.45 -0.02 -5.65
N VAL A 197 -5.61 -0.53 -5.27
CA VAL A 197 -6.21 -0.30 -3.96
C VAL A 197 -6.42 -1.63 -3.27
N GLU A 198 -5.85 -1.80 -2.07
CA GLU A 198 -6.15 -2.96 -1.25
C GLU A 198 -7.50 -2.76 -0.56
N MET A 199 -8.51 -3.51 -0.99
CA MET A 199 -9.86 -3.45 -0.45
C MET A 199 -10.25 -4.82 0.11
N GLU A 200 -10.39 -4.91 1.41
CA GLU A 200 -10.76 -6.15 2.08
C GLU A 200 -12.12 -6.02 2.78
N GLN A 201 -13.06 -6.91 2.46
CA GLN A 201 -14.42 -6.90 3.03
C GLN A 201 -14.44 -6.87 4.57
N ARG A 202 -13.41 -7.42 5.23
CA ARG A 202 -13.31 -7.44 6.71
C ARG A 202 -13.25 -6.06 7.37
N HIS A 203 -12.90 -5.02 6.62
CA HIS A 203 -12.82 -3.64 7.11
C HIS A 203 -14.09 -2.83 6.87
N HIS A 204 -15.08 -3.40 6.17
CA HIS A 204 -16.27 -2.69 5.70
C HIS A 204 -17.55 -3.38 6.19
N GLU A 205 -18.51 -2.59 6.65
CA GLU A 205 -19.83 -3.06 7.06
C GLU A 205 -20.75 -3.35 5.86
N THR A 206 -20.51 -2.63 4.75
CA THR A 206 -21.24 -2.79 3.49
C THR A 206 -20.41 -3.55 2.47
N PRO A 207 -21.03 -4.16 1.43
CA PRO A 207 -20.27 -4.80 0.36
C PRO A 207 -19.28 -3.84 -0.30
N ILE A 208 -18.00 -4.22 -0.37
CA ILE A 208 -16.94 -3.39 -1.01
C ILE A 208 -17.20 -3.17 -2.50
N TRP A 209 -18.06 -3.97 -3.13
CA TRP A 209 -18.49 -3.76 -4.52
C TRP A 209 -19.12 -2.39 -4.74
N ASN A 210 -19.82 -1.84 -3.75
CA ASN A 210 -20.38 -0.49 -3.84
C ASN A 210 -19.28 0.57 -4.01
N GLU A 211 -18.19 0.42 -3.28
CA GLU A 211 -17.04 1.32 -3.34
C GLU A 211 -16.27 1.16 -4.66
N ILE A 212 -16.12 -0.10 -5.13
CA ILE A 212 -15.52 -0.40 -6.43
C ILE A 212 -16.34 0.26 -7.55
N SER A 213 -17.67 0.11 -7.53
CA SER A 213 -18.58 0.71 -8.51
C SER A 213 -18.54 2.24 -8.47
N GLU A 214 -18.35 2.85 -7.29
CA GLU A 214 -18.14 4.29 -7.17
C GLU A 214 -16.88 4.73 -7.92
N VAL A 215 -15.75 4.05 -7.71
CA VAL A 215 -14.49 4.37 -8.43
C VAL A 215 -14.65 4.13 -9.94
N GLU A 216 -15.35 3.07 -10.38
CA GLU A 216 -15.66 2.86 -11.80
C GLU A 216 -16.45 4.01 -12.42
N SER A 217 -17.32 4.66 -11.62
CA SER A 217 -18.10 5.84 -12.06
C SER A 217 -17.22 7.07 -12.35
N TRP A 218 -15.99 7.09 -11.87
CA TRP A 218 -15.01 8.16 -12.13
C TRP A 218 -14.26 7.99 -13.47
N GLY A 219 -14.62 6.98 -14.27
CA GLY A 219 -14.02 6.73 -15.60
C GLY A 219 -13.00 5.60 -15.60
N TYR A 220 -13.14 4.62 -14.71
CA TYR A 220 -12.27 3.48 -14.58
C TYR A 220 -12.95 2.15 -14.90
N ASP A 221 -12.16 1.16 -15.27
CA ASP A 221 -12.52 -0.26 -15.27
C ASP A 221 -11.83 -0.97 -14.10
N ALA A 222 -12.62 -1.64 -13.24
CA ALA A 222 -12.08 -2.47 -12.18
C ALA A 222 -11.56 -3.79 -12.71
N LYS A 223 -10.30 -4.11 -12.38
CA LYS A 223 -9.60 -5.33 -12.78
C LYS A 223 -8.91 -5.95 -11.57
N TYR A 224 -8.50 -7.19 -11.72
CA TYR A 224 -7.62 -7.90 -10.79
C TYR A 224 -6.49 -8.59 -11.55
N LEU A 225 -5.39 -8.86 -10.87
CA LEU A 225 -4.29 -9.61 -11.44
C LEU A 225 -4.59 -11.11 -11.32
N ASN A 226 -4.79 -11.77 -12.47
CA ASN A 226 -4.88 -13.22 -12.51
C ASN A 226 -3.51 -13.83 -12.21
N ARG A 227 -3.40 -14.56 -11.10
CA ARG A 227 -2.12 -15.09 -10.59
C ARG A 227 -1.54 -16.25 -11.42
N HIS A 228 -2.34 -16.82 -12.33
CA HIS A 228 -1.89 -17.88 -13.24
C HIS A 228 -1.35 -17.32 -14.55
N THR A 229 -2.09 -16.36 -15.12
CA THR A 229 -1.75 -15.76 -16.44
C THR A 229 -0.86 -14.52 -16.31
N PHE A 230 -0.82 -13.88 -15.13
CA PHE A 230 -0.25 -12.54 -14.89
C PHE A 230 -0.86 -11.44 -15.79
N GLY A 231 -2.04 -11.70 -16.34
CA GLY A 231 -2.85 -10.73 -17.05
C GLY A 231 -3.83 -10.02 -16.12
N LEU A 232 -4.19 -8.79 -16.47
CA LEU A 232 -5.28 -8.07 -15.81
C LEU A 232 -6.60 -8.55 -16.42
N GLU A 233 -7.49 -9.07 -15.60
CA GLU A 233 -8.82 -9.51 -15.98
C GLU A 233 -9.88 -8.59 -15.39
N LYS A 234 -11.02 -8.47 -16.05
CA LYS A 234 -12.16 -7.68 -15.56
C LYS A 234 -12.67 -8.26 -14.25
N LEU A 235 -12.77 -7.42 -13.24
CA LEU A 235 -13.41 -7.79 -11.98
C LEU A 235 -14.93 -7.64 -12.12
N THR A 236 -15.67 -8.61 -11.60
CA THR A 236 -17.14 -8.57 -11.45
C THR A 236 -17.48 -8.84 -10.00
N GLU A 237 -18.66 -8.42 -9.57
CA GLU A 237 -19.14 -8.68 -8.22
C GLU A 237 -19.14 -10.18 -7.89
N GLU A 238 -19.54 -11.02 -8.83
CA GLU A 238 -19.55 -12.48 -8.66
C GLU A 238 -18.14 -13.04 -8.42
N ILE A 239 -17.15 -12.59 -9.21
CA ILE A 239 -15.74 -12.99 -9.03
C ILE A 239 -15.22 -12.52 -7.67
N LEU A 240 -15.54 -11.28 -7.28
CA LEU A 240 -15.12 -10.71 -6.00
C LEU A 240 -15.68 -11.53 -4.83
N ILE A 241 -17.00 -11.74 -4.79
CA ILE A 241 -17.67 -12.51 -3.72
C ILE A 241 -17.10 -13.92 -3.61
N LYS A 242 -16.86 -14.59 -4.74
CA LYS A 242 -16.30 -15.94 -4.74
C LYS A 242 -14.90 -16.00 -4.13
N ASN A 243 -14.08 -14.95 -4.33
CA ASN A 243 -12.66 -14.96 -4.01
C ASN A 243 -12.28 -14.19 -2.73
N THR A 244 -13.14 -13.29 -2.20
CA THR A 244 -12.84 -12.51 -0.99
C THR A 244 -12.96 -13.31 0.31
N ASN A 245 -13.65 -14.43 0.32
CA ASN A 245 -13.90 -15.23 1.52
C ASN A 245 -12.89 -16.37 1.74
N ASP A 246 -11.96 -16.59 0.83
CA ASP A 246 -11.00 -17.70 0.92
C ASP A 246 -9.59 -17.24 1.25
N GLU A 247 -9.39 -16.69 2.46
CA GLU A 247 -8.05 -16.38 3.02
C GLU A 247 -7.12 -17.61 3.04
N LYS A 248 -7.67 -18.82 2.94
CA LYS A 248 -6.90 -20.07 2.93
C LYS A 248 -6.39 -20.38 1.53
N ASN A 249 -7.10 -19.94 0.48
CA ASN A 249 -6.69 -20.12 -0.89
C ASN A 249 -6.00 -18.85 -1.42
N LYS A 250 -4.78 -18.60 -0.96
CA LYS A 250 -3.97 -17.45 -1.34
C LYS A 250 -3.73 -17.30 -2.85
N THR A 251 -4.00 -18.33 -3.64
CA THR A 251 -3.85 -18.28 -5.10
C THR A 251 -5.02 -17.62 -5.80
N GLU A 252 -6.19 -17.57 -5.17
CA GLU A 252 -7.42 -16.98 -5.73
C GLU A 252 -7.93 -15.76 -4.96
N TYR A 253 -7.35 -15.47 -3.79
CA TYR A 253 -7.75 -14.34 -2.96
C TYR A 253 -7.45 -13.01 -3.64
N ILE A 254 -8.51 -12.21 -3.88
CA ILE A 254 -8.43 -10.88 -4.49
C ILE A 254 -8.60 -9.83 -3.40
N ASN A 255 -7.52 -9.12 -3.06
CA ASN A 255 -7.51 -7.99 -2.15
C ASN A 255 -7.03 -6.70 -2.84
N ASN A 256 -6.19 -6.82 -3.88
CA ASN A 256 -5.74 -5.69 -4.66
C ASN A 256 -6.64 -5.50 -5.89
N ILE A 257 -7.41 -4.42 -5.89
CA ILE A 257 -8.24 -4.01 -7.03
C ILE A 257 -7.44 -3.02 -7.87
N ILE A 258 -7.35 -3.29 -9.16
CA ILE A 258 -6.58 -2.47 -10.10
C ILE A 258 -7.56 -1.72 -11.01
N PHE A 259 -7.60 -0.41 -10.87
CA PHE A 259 -8.47 0.45 -11.68
C PHE A 259 -7.65 1.03 -12.83
N ILE A 260 -8.06 0.71 -14.06
CA ILE A 260 -7.44 1.19 -15.29
C ILE A 260 -8.34 2.26 -15.90
N PRO A 261 -7.83 3.44 -16.26
CA PRO A 261 -8.62 4.44 -16.98
C PRO A 261 -9.23 3.89 -18.28
N LYS A 262 -10.49 4.28 -18.57
CA LYS A 262 -11.21 3.89 -19.79
C LYS A 262 -10.69 4.60 -21.03
#